data_b6beb63ee3032c0903f65925d4205f5d
#
_entry.id   b6beb63ee3032c0903f65925d4205f5d
#
_cell.length_a   1.000
_cell.length_b   1.000
_cell.length_c   1.000
_cell.angle_alpha   90.00
_cell.angle_beta   90.00
_cell.angle_gamma   90.00
#
_symmetry.space_group_name_H-M   'P 1'
#
loop_
_entity.id
_entity.type
_entity.pdbx_description
1 polymer ?
#
loop_
_entity_poly.entity_id
_entity_poly.type
_entity_poly.pdbx_seq_one_letter_code
_entity_poly.pdbx_strand_id
1 'polypeptide(L)'
;MYIGRNKNLAEYIFVFFLTFLAYNYLRKNKSQTNKQLNFFLTPIYFIGIVYTSIYFYYLDLLNKSLVVFLTCLTFFYKNQYISHKSLRSNPITKILTISLSWALLTCIFLNPNIPKISKFEIFHFFERLFLLISVCLVFEIKDYNEDYSFQMSLPNKYGIGVTRIVAVFFTYVTLFFLFQSFKHFSLYVISILTALLLTQILILIVKPKSDFYFTRFWTEAIPVVAFIILKINL
;
A
#
# COMPACT_ATOMS: atom_id res chain seq x y z
N MET A 1 2.81 22.48 8.79
CA MET A 1 2.79 23.21 7.51
C MET A 1 3.62 22.46 6.47
N TYR A 2 3.10 21.33 5.96
CA TYR A 2 3.80 20.43 5.03
C TYR A 2 3.05 20.25 3.71
N ILE A 3 2.19 21.21 3.35
CA ILE A 3 1.39 21.22 2.12
C ILE A 3 1.83 22.40 1.23
N GLY A 4 3.12 22.59 1.07
CA GLY A 4 3.63 23.81 0.48
C GLY A 4 4.73 23.69 -0.58
N ARG A 5 4.79 22.59 -1.34
CA ARG A 5 5.41 22.63 -2.67
C ARG A 5 4.40 22.08 -3.67
N ASN A 6 4.12 22.88 -4.70
CA ASN A 6 3.41 22.40 -5.89
C ASN A 6 4.17 21.19 -6.43
N LYS A 7 3.77 19.99 -5.98
CA LYS A 7 4.27 18.75 -6.57
C LYS A 7 3.83 18.79 -8.02
N ASN A 8 4.77 18.59 -8.92
CA ASN A 8 4.47 18.58 -10.33
C ASN A 8 3.45 17.48 -10.61
N LEU A 9 2.37 17.79 -11.31
CA LEU A 9 1.37 16.81 -11.76
C LEU A 9 2.05 15.58 -12.39
N ALA A 10 3.21 15.79 -13.02
CA ALA A 10 4.04 14.75 -13.60
C ALA A 10 4.47 13.66 -12.59
N GLU A 11 4.77 14.00 -11.33
CA GLU A 11 5.14 13.01 -10.30
C GLU A 11 3.96 12.09 -9.96
N TYR A 12 2.76 12.66 -9.82
CA TYR A 12 1.57 11.87 -9.55
C TYR A 12 1.21 10.94 -10.72
N ILE A 13 1.35 11.44 -11.95
CA ILE A 13 1.16 10.62 -13.15
C ILE A 13 2.19 9.50 -13.22
N PHE A 14 3.46 9.79 -12.87
CA PHE A 14 4.51 8.76 -12.80
C PHE A 14 4.17 7.66 -11.79
N VAL A 15 3.79 8.03 -10.57
CA VAL A 15 3.39 7.08 -9.53
C VAL A 15 2.17 6.27 -9.97
N PHE A 16 1.19 6.90 -10.60
CA PHE A 16 0.01 6.23 -11.14
C PHE A 16 0.42 5.16 -12.17
N PHE A 17 1.22 5.49 -13.17
CA PHE A 17 1.65 4.50 -14.16
C PHE A 17 2.56 3.43 -13.58
N LEU A 18 3.46 3.78 -12.67
CA LEU A 18 4.33 2.81 -11.99
C LEU A 18 3.49 1.78 -11.22
N THR A 19 2.51 2.23 -10.43
CA THR A 19 1.62 1.34 -9.67
C THR A 19 0.68 0.56 -10.57
N PHE A 20 0.17 1.16 -11.65
CA PHE A 20 -0.65 0.49 -12.64
C PHE A 20 0.10 -0.64 -13.33
N LEU A 21 1.34 -0.42 -13.77
CA LEU A 21 2.18 -1.43 -14.39
C LEU A 21 2.51 -2.57 -13.41
N ALA A 22 2.89 -2.24 -12.17
CA ALA A 22 3.17 -3.21 -11.12
C ALA A 22 1.94 -4.08 -10.81
N TYR A 23 0.76 -3.47 -10.61
CA TYR A 23 -0.47 -4.18 -10.33
C TYR A 23 -0.86 -5.14 -11.45
N ASN A 24 -0.79 -4.70 -12.70
CA ASN A 24 -1.12 -5.55 -13.83
C ASN A 24 -0.10 -6.67 -14.06
N TYR A 25 1.19 -6.41 -13.81
CA TYR A 25 2.21 -7.45 -13.81
C TYR A 25 1.87 -8.55 -12.78
N LEU A 26 1.46 -8.18 -11.58
CA LEU A 26 1.08 -9.13 -10.52
C LEU A 26 -0.19 -9.91 -10.88
N ARG A 27 -1.14 -9.29 -11.58
CA ARG A 27 -2.42 -9.90 -11.94
C ARG A 27 -2.33 -10.90 -13.11
N LYS A 28 -1.40 -10.75 -14.03
CA LYS A 28 -1.32 -11.45 -15.34
C LYS A 28 -1.38 -12.99 -15.29
N ASN A 29 -1.26 -13.63 -14.12
CA ASN A 29 -1.34 -15.10 -14.01
C ASN A 29 -2.69 -15.61 -13.50
N LYS A 30 -3.68 -14.75 -13.21
CA LYS A 30 -4.93 -15.17 -12.53
C LYS A 30 -6.16 -15.29 -13.44
N SER A 31 -6.09 -14.93 -14.72
CA SER A 31 -7.28 -15.03 -15.56
C SER A 31 -6.93 -15.33 -17.02
N GLN A 32 -7.69 -16.24 -17.60
CA GLN A 32 -8.08 -16.15 -19.00
C GLN A 32 -8.86 -14.84 -19.16
N THR A 33 -8.13 -13.71 -19.15
CA THR A 33 -8.72 -12.40 -19.33
C THR A 33 -9.32 -12.31 -20.72
N ASN A 34 -10.56 -11.87 -20.81
CA ASN A 34 -11.26 -11.57 -22.04
C ASN A 34 -10.31 -10.86 -23.02
N LYS A 35 -10.06 -11.45 -24.18
CA LYS A 35 -9.19 -10.89 -25.24
C LYS A 35 -9.52 -9.44 -25.57
N GLN A 36 -10.79 -9.06 -25.48
CA GLN A 36 -11.28 -7.70 -25.70
C GLN A 36 -10.74 -6.71 -24.66
N LEU A 37 -10.74 -7.05 -23.36
CA LEU A 37 -10.23 -6.16 -22.30
C LEU A 37 -8.72 -5.91 -22.45
N ASN A 38 -7.97 -6.92 -22.88
CA ASN A 38 -6.54 -6.80 -23.12
C ASN A 38 -6.25 -5.85 -24.30
N PHE A 39 -7.09 -5.86 -25.35
CA PHE A 39 -6.93 -4.97 -26.49
C PHE A 39 -7.01 -3.49 -26.10
N PHE A 40 -7.99 -3.12 -25.27
CA PHE A 40 -8.13 -1.73 -24.79
C PHE A 40 -7.04 -1.32 -23.79
N LEU A 41 -6.49 -2.25 -23.02
CA LEU A 41 -5.44 -1.95 -22.04
C LEU A 41 -4.04 -1.86 -22.67
N THR A 42 -3.82 -2.49 -23.83
CA THR A 42 -2.50 -2.51 -24.49
C THR A 42 -1.93 -1.11 -24.77
N PRO A 43 -2.67 -0.14 -25.36
CA PRO A 43 -2.16 1.20 -25.58
C PRO A 43 -1.84 1.94 -24.28
N ILE A 44 -2.65 1.74 -23.23
CA ILE A 44 -2.40 2.35 -21.91
C ILE A 44 -1.10 1.80 -21.30
N TYR A 45 -0.82 0.51 -21.46
CA TYR A 45 0.45 -0.10 -21.04
C TYR A 45 1.63 0.52 -21.79
N PHE A 46 1.52 0.67 -23.10
CA PHE A 46 2.58 1.27 -23.90
C PHE A 46 2.87 2.70 -23.48
N ILE A 47 1.84 3.53 -23.34
CA ILE A 47 1.95 4.91 -22.85
C ILE A 47 2.58 4.91 -21.45
N GLY A 48 2.12 4.05 -20.56
CA GLY A 48 2.66 3.93 -19.20
C GLY A 48 4.15 3.57 -19.17
N ILE A 49 4.59 2.62 -19.99
CA ILE A 49 6.00 2.23 -20.10
C ILE A 49 6.85 3.39 -20.64
N VAL A 50 6.41 4.02 -21.74
CA VAL A 50 7.14 5.14 -22.34
C VAL A 50 7.24 6.30 -21.36
N TYR A 51 6.13 6.68 -20.74
CA TYR A 51 6.10 7.78 -19.76
C TYR A 51 7.00 7.49 -18.56
N THR A 52 6.88 6.30 -17.96
CA THR A 52 7.70 5.94 -16.80
C THR A 52 9.19 5.87 -17.14
N SER A 53 9.55 5.40 -18.34
CA SER A 53 10.95 5.35 -18.78
C SER A 53 11.54 6.75 -18.97
N ILE A 54 10.81 7.65 -19.62
CA ILE A 54 11.24 9.05 -19.82
C ILE A 54 11.35 9.76 -18.48
N TYR A 55 10.34 9.66 -17.62
CA TYR A 55 10.34 10.34 -16.34
C TYR A 55 11.43 9.79 -15.40
N PHE A 56 11.71 8.48 -15.42
CA PHE A 56 12.79 7.85 -14.66
C PHE A 56 14.16 8.46 -14.98
N TYR A 57 14.39 8.86 -16.23
CA TYR A 57 15.66 9.51 -16.61
C TYR A 57 15.89 10.82 -15.86
N TYR A 58 14.83 11.60 -15.61
CA TYR A 58 14.88 12.90 -14.94
C TYR A 58 14.90 12.83 -13.41
N LEU A 59 14.66 11.64 -12.82
CA LEU A 59 14.73 11.48 -11.37
C LEU A 59 16.15 11.68 -10.84
N ASP A 60 16.25 12.17 -9.62
CA ASP A 60 17.50 12.18 -8.85
C ASP A 60 17.95 10.75 -8.50
N LEU A 61 19.23 10.59 -8.13
CA LEU A 61 19.82 9.27 -7.88
C LEU A 61 19.10 8.49 -6.79
N LEU A 62 18.63 9.16 -5.75
CA LEU A 62 17.95 8.54 -4.63
C LEU A 62 16.58 8.00 -5.06
N ASN A 63 15.79 8.79 -5.77
CA ASN A 63 14.50 8.34 -6.30
C ASN A 63 14.66 7.25 -7.37
N LYS A 64 15.72 7.30 -8.20
CA LYS A 64 16.06 6.21 -9.11
C LYS A 64 16.31 4.90 -8.36
N SER A 65 17.15 4.94 -7.32
CA SER A 65 17.47 3.75 -6.53
C SER A 65 16.23 3.18 -5.84
N LEU A 66 15.35 4.04 -5.35
CA LEU A 66 14.09 3.64 -4.74
C LEU A 66 13.14 2.95 -5.75
N VAL A 67 12.99 3.51 -6.96
CA VAL A 67 12.16 2.90 -8.01
C VAL A 67 12.70 1.55 -8.43
N VAL A 68 14.03 1.42 -8.59
CA VAL A 68 14.69 0.13 -8.88
C VAL A 68 14.42 -0.86 -7.75
N PHE A 69 14.58 -0.46 -6.49
CA PHE A 69 14.30 -1.31 -5.34
C PHE A 69 12.84 -1.79 -5.30
N LEU A 70 11.87 -0.89 -5.51
CA LEU A 70 10.45 -1.24 -5.56
C LEU A 70 10.11 -2.19 -6.73
N THR A 71 10.76 -1.99 -7.87
CA THR A 71 10.62 -2.87 -9.03
C THR A 71 11.17 -4.27 -8.72
N CYS A 72 12.34 -4.37 -8.10
CA CYS A 72 12.91 -5.63 -7.63
C CYS A 72 11.99 -6.32 -6.62
N LEU A 73 11.47 -5.59 -5.63
CA LEU A 73 10.51 -6.15 -4.66
C LEU A 73 9.26 -6.72 -5.37
N THR A 74 8.71 -5.99 -6.35
CA THR A 74 7.54 -6.45 -7.12
C THR A 74 7.85 -7.71 -7.92
N PHE A 75 9.05 -7.79 -8.48
CA PHE A 75 9.52 -8.94 -9.23
C PHE A 75 9.67 -10.19 -8.34
N PHE A 76 10.36 -10.08 -7.21
CA PHE A 76 10.52 -11.16 -6.24
C PHE A 76 9.22 -11.54 -5.54
N TYR A 77 8.29 -10.61 -5.42
CA TYR A 77 6.99 -10.90 -4.83
C TYR A 77 6.21 -11.95 -5.64
N LYS A 78 6.30 -11.91 -6.97
CA LYS A 78 5.57 -12.82 -7.86
C LYS A 78 6.33 -14.09 -8.18
N ASN A 79 7.63 -13.97 -8.47
CA ASN A 79 8.41 -15.04 -9.05
C ASN A 79 9.04 -15.95 -7.99
N GLN A 80 9.11 -17.24 -8.29
CA GLN A 80 9.68 -18.27 -7.44
C GLN A 80 11.17 -18.40 -7.74
N TYR A 81 12.04 -17.61 -7.07
CA TYR A 81 13.49 -17.65 -7.35
C TYR A 81 14.32 -18.32 -6.26
N ILE A 82 13.86 -18.28 -5.02
CA ILE A 82 14.61 -18.86 -3.89
C ILE A 82 13.81 -20.05 -3.35
N SER A 83 14.38 -21.24 -3.44
CA SER A 83 13.79 -22.50 -2.94
C SER A 83 12.33 -22.76 -3.38
N HIS A 84 11.99 -22.44 -4.62
CA HIS A 84 10.62 -22.59 -5.18
C HIS A 84 9.51 -21.83 -4.44
N LYS A 85 9.87 -20.84 -3.60
CA LYS A 85 8.91 -20.01 -2.88
C LYS A 85 9.01 -18.55 -3.31
N SER A 86 7.87 -17.92 -3.61
CA SER A 86 7.78 -16.47 -3.83
C SER A 86 7.60 -15.76 -2.49
N LEU A 87 7.92 -14.44 -2.42
CA LEU A 87 7.61 -13.64 -1.22
C LEU A 87 6.11 -13.67 -0.90
N ARG A 88 5.27 -13.86 -1.89
CA ARG A 88 3.82 -13.99 -1.75
C ARG A 88 3.39 -15.28 -1.05
N SER A 89 4.18 -16.34 -1.07
CA SER A 89 3.79 -17.64 -0.47
C SER A 89 3.79 -17.64 1.05
N ASN A 90 4.54 -16.75 1.69
CA ASN A 90 4.55 -16.58 3.15
C ASN A 90 3.69 -15.36 3.52
N PRO A 91 2.70 -15.49 4.42
CA PRO A 91 1.80 -14.40 4.78
C PRO A 91 2.51 -13.19 5.39
N ILE A 92 3.56 -13.41 6.19
CA ILE A 92 4.32 -12.32 6.81
C ILE A 92 5.07 -11.52 5.74
N THR A 93 5.82 -12.19 4.86
CA THR A 93 6.56 -11.50 3.79
C THR A 93 5.62 -10.84 2.79
N LYS A 94 4.45 -11.42 2.51
CA LYS A 94 3.38 -10.84 1.69
C LYS A 94 2.95 -9.48 2.25
N ILE A 95 2.55 -9.44 3.52
CA ILE A 95 2.07 -8.21 4.19
C ILE A 95 3.19 -7.17 4.26
N LEU A 96 4.38 -7.57 4.71
CA LEU A 96 5.51 -6.66 4.84
C LEU A 96 5.92 -6.06 3.48
N THR A 97 5.99 -6.86 2.42
CA THR A 97 6.36 -6.37 1.09
C THR A 97 5.36 -5.33 0.58
N ILE A 98 4.05 -5.59 0.71
CA ILE A 98 3.02 -4.66 0.26
C ILE A 98 3.08 -3.37 1.09
N SER A 99 3.09 -3.48 2.42
CA SER A 99 3.06 -2.32 3.32
C SER A 99 4.33 -1.47 3.19
N LEU A 100 5.51 -2.12 3.09
CA LEU A 100 6.78 -1.45 2.89
C LEU A 100 6.82 -0.71 1.55
N SER A 101 6.37 -1.36 0.47
CA SER A 101 6.36 -0.73 -0.86
C SER A 101 5.50 0.54 -0.88
N TRP A 102 4.32 0.49 -0.31
CA TRP A 102 3.44 1.65 -0.23
C TRP A 102 3.96 2.74 0.73
N ALA A 103 4.54 2.36 1.88
CA ALA A 103 5.13 3.32 2.81
C ALA A 103 6.32 4.06 2.18
N LEU A 104 7.22 3.34 1.50
CA LEU A 104 8.34 3.92 0.76
C LEU A 104 7.86 4.87 -0.35
N LEU A 105 6.87 4.44 -1.12
CA LEU A 105 6.34 5.25 -2.22
C LEU A 105 5.69 6.54 -1.71
N THR A 106 4.92 6.47 -0.64
CA THR A 106 4.15 7.62 -0.13
C THR A 106 4.96 8.56 0.75
N CYS A 107 5.90 8.05 1.54
CA CYS A 107 6.67 8.86 2.49
C CYS A 107 8.03 9.31 1.96
N ILE A 108 8.67 8.51 1.11
CA ILE A 108 10.01 8.82 0.61
C ILE A 108 9.94 9.36 -0.81
N PHE A 109 9.38 8.61 -1.76
CA PHE A 109 9.34 9.03 -3.15
C PHE A 109 8.58 10.36 -3.34
N LEU A 110 7.44 10.49 -2.69
CA LEU A 110 6.63 11.71 -2.76
C LEU A 110 7.11 12.83 -1.82
N ASN A 111 8.23 12.68 -1.10
CA ASN A 111 8.77 13.73 -0.25
C ASN A 111 9.89 14.53 -0.96
N PRO A 112 9.71 15.83 -1.20
CA PRO A 112 10.73 16.65 -1.88
C PRO A 112 11.94 16.99 -1.01
N ASN A 113 11.93 16.68 0.30
CA ASN A 113 12.94 17.13 1.27
C ASN A 113 13.91 16.01 1.72
N ILE A 114 14.05 14.95 0.94
CA ILE A 114 14.84 13.75 1.27
C ILE A 114 16.32 13.98 1.67
N PRO A 115 17.04 15.05 1.28
CA PRO A 115 18.44 15.19 1.69
C PRO A 115 18.63 15.31 3.21
N LYS A 116 17.56 15.60 3.97
CA LYS A 116 17.59 15.70 5.42
C LYS A 116 16.50 14.87 6.04
N ILE A 117 16.76 13.58 6.24
CA ILE A 117 15.84 12.69 6.99
C ILE A 117 15.78 13.20 8.44
N SER A 118 14.70 13.89 8.78
CA SER A 118 14.43 14.35 10.14
C SER A 118 13.77 13.23 10.96
N LYS A 119 13.83 13.34 12.29
CA LYS A 119 13.10 12.41 13.18
C LYS A 119 11.60 12.35 12.84
N PHE A 120 11.02 13.47 12.42
CA PHE A 120 9.64 13.57 11.99
C PHE A 120 9.34 12.63 10.80
N GLU A 121 10.18 12.61 9.79
CA GLU A 121 9.99 11.80 8.59
C GLU A 121 10.11 10.30 8.89
N ILE A 122 11.02 9.94 9.81
CA ILE A 122 11.15 8.56 10.29
C ILE A 122 9.86 8.11 10.98
N PHE A 123 9.33 8.92 11.91
CA PHE A 123 8.09 8.58 12.61
C PHE A 123 6.89 8.53 11.67
N HIS A 124 6.82 9.46 10.73
CA HIS A 124 5.78 9.46 9.70
C HIS A 124 5.84 8.23 8.78
N PHE A 125 7.04 7.77 8.44
CA PHE A 125 7.23 6.52 7.70
C PHE A 125 6.70 5.31 8.48
N PHE A 126 7.05 5.18 9.76
CA PHE A 126 6.56 4.08 10.59
C PHE A 126 5.04 4.16 10.84
N GLU A 127 4.48 5.34 11.03
CA GLU A 127 3.04 5.57 11.11
C GLU A 127 2.34 4.99 9.88
N ARG A 128 2.81 5.33 8.66
CA ARG A 128 2.26 4.82 7.41
C ARG A 128 2.46 3.31 7.26
N LEU A 129 3.62 2.81 7.60
CA LEU A 129 3.94 1.39 7.50
C LEU A 129 2.98 0.55 8.36
N PHE A 130 2.79 0.92 9.62
CA PHE A 130 1.94 0.14 10.53
C PHE A 130 0.44 0.29 10.23
N LEU A 131 0.00 1.45 9.75
CA LEU A 131 -1.35 1.61 9.22
C LEU A 131 -1.62 0.65 8.06
N LEU A 132 -0.69 0.58 7.11
CA LEU A 132 -0.81 -0.30 5.94
C LEU A 132 -0.76 -1.78 6.32
N ILE A 133 0.05 -2.16 7.31
CA ILE A 133 0.04 -3.53 7.86
C ILE A 133 -1.34 -3.86 8.42
N SER A 134 -1.96 -2.95 9.19
CA SER A 134 -3.30 -3.17 9.75
C SER A 134 -4.36 -3.36 8.66
N VAL A 135 -4.30 -2.55 7.60
CA VAL A 135 -5.21 -2.66 6.44
C VAL A 135 -4.98 -3.98 5.69
N CYS A 136 -3.72 -4.39 5.48
CA CYS A 136 -3.41 -5.67 4.85
C CYS A 136 -3.95 -6.86 5.64
N LEU A 137 -3.93 -6.78 6.99
CA LEU A 137 -4.49 -7.84 7.84
C LEU A 137 -6.00 -7.97 7.71
N VAL A 138 -6.74 -6.89 7.40
CA VAL A 138 -8.18 -6.98 7.07
C VAL A 138 -8.40 -7.83 5.82
N PHE A 139 -7.57 -7.66 4.78
CA PHE A 139 -7.64 -8.50 3.59
C PHE A 139 -7.28 -9.97 3.88
N GLU A 140 -6.29 -10.23 4.74
CA GLU A 140 -5.94 -11.61 5.15
C GLU A 140 -7.12 -12.31 5.85
N ILE A 141 -7.87 -11.61 6.71
CA ILE A 141 -9.06 -12.16 7.38
C ILE A 141 -10.12 -12.54 6.36
N LYS A 142 -10.36 -11.69 5.37
CA LYS A 142 -11.32 -11.94 4.30
C LYS A 142 -10.92 -13.14 3.45
N ASP A 143 -9.65 -13.20 3.04
CA ASP A 143 -9.11 -14.20 2.12
C ASP A 143 -8.91 -15.58 2.77
N TYR A 144 -9.27 -15.75 4.06
CA TYR A 144 -9.10 -16.98 4.83
C TYR A 144 -9.62 -18.25 4.13
N ASN A 145 -10.73 -18.17 3.40
CA ASN A 145 -11.34 -19.31 2.71
C ASN A 145 -10.95 -19.41 1.22
N GLU A 146 -10.30 -18.41 0.64
CA GLU A 146 -9.98 -18.37 -0.80
C GLU A 146 -8.59 -18.96 -1.12
N ASP A 147 -7.73 -19.10 -0.12
CA ASP A 147 -6.31 -19.49 -0.31
C ASP A 147 -6.07 -21.01 -0.21
N TYR A 148 -6.95 -21.82 -0.82
CA TYR A 148 -6.93 -23.29 -0.64
C TYR A 148 -5.76 -24.04 -1.28
N SER A 149 -4.90 -23.45 -2.10
CA SER A 149 -3.98 -24.32 -2.84
C SER A 149 -2.48 -24.12 -2.66
N PHE A 150 -1.97 -22.91 -2.31
CA PHE A 150 -0.50 -22.71 -2.16
C PHE A 150 -0.12 -21.47 -1.33
N GLN A 151 -1.05 -20.68 -0.83
CA GLN A 151 -0.75 -19.46 -0.10
C GLN A 151 -1.33 -19.55 1.31
N MET A 152 -0.47 -19.79 2.30
CA MET A 152 -0.91 -19.72 3.69
C MET A 152 -1.25 -18.28 4.04
N SER A 153 -2.51 -18.01 4.46
CA SER A 153 -2.87 -16.74 5.09
C SER A 153 -2.51 -16.76 6.58
N LEU A 154 -2.32 -15.59 7.19
CA LEU A 154 -2.08 -15.49 8.63
C LEU A 154 -3.21 -16.13 9.46
N PRO A 155 -4.50 -15.91 9.13
CA PRO A 155 -5.60 -16.58 9.81
C PRO A 155 -5.57 -18.10 9.69
N ASN A 156 -5.08 -18.65 8.56
CA ASN A 156 -4.92 -20.11 8.40
C ASN A 156 -3.87 -20.69 9.35
N LYS A 157 -2.82 -19.92 9.63
CA LYS A 157 -1.71 -20.39 10.48
C LYS A 157 -1.96 -20.18 11.96
N TYR A 158 -2.55 -19.05 12.35
CA TYR A 158 -2.66 -18.62 13.74
C TYR A 158 -4.11 -18.42 14.23
N GLY A 159 -5.09 -18.57 13.34
CA GLY A 159 -6.49 -18.32 13.64
C GLY A 159 -6.92 -16.87 13.42
N ILE A 160 -8.22 -16.68 13.18
CA ILE A 160 -8.81 -15.35 12.90
C ILE A 160 -8.72 -14.44 14.13
N GLY A 161 -8.93 -14.99 15.33
CA GLY A 161 -8.86 -14.22 16.58
C GLY A 161 -7.49 -13.58 16.80
N VAL A 162 -6.42 -14.38 16.65
CA VAL A 162 -5.04 -13.89 16.78
C VAL A 162 -4.75 -12.83 15.71
N THR A 163 -5.17 -13.06 14.45
CA THR A 163 -4.96 -12.09 13.37
C THR A 163 -5.65 -10.75 13.66
N ARG A 164 -6.86 -10.76 14.24
CA ARG A 164 -7.55 -9.54 14.67
C ARG A 164 -6.81 -8.81 15.78
N ILE A 165 -6.33 -9.54 16.80
CA ILE A 165 -5.56 -8.95 17.90
C ILE A 165 -4.29 -8.28 17.36
N VAL A 166 -3.58 -8.95 16.46
CA VAL A 166 -2.38 -8.39 15.82
C VAL A 166 -2.72 -7.16 14.97
N ALA A 167 -3.83 -7.18 14.22
CA ALA A 167 -4.27 -6.02 13.44
C ALA A 167 -4.60 -4.82 14.34
N VAL A 168 -5.33 -5.03 15.41
CA VAL A 168 -5.64 -3.98 16.42
C VAL A 168 -4.37 -3.47 17.09
N PHE A 169 -3.43 -4.35 17.44
CA PHE A 169 -2.13 -3.95 18.00
C PHE A 169 -1.41 -2.96 17.06
N PHE A 170 -1.34 -3.26 15.76
CA PHE A 170 -0.69 -2.36 14.81
C PHE A 170 -1.43 -1.02 14.64
N THR A 171 -2.75 -0.95 14.83
CA THR A 171 -3.44 0.36 14.86
C THR A 171 -3.01 1.20 16.06
N TYR A 172 -2.77 0.61 17.22
CA TYR A 172 -2.23 1.34 18.38
C TYR A 172 -0.78 1.76 18.18
N VAL A 173 0.04 0.92 17.54
CA VAL A 173 1.42 1.29 17.18
C VAL A 173 1.42 2.48 16.21
N THR A 174 0.50 2.49 15.23
CA THR A 174 0.31 3.64 14.34
C THR A 174 -0.02 4.91 15.11
N LEU A 175 -0.92 4.80 16.08
CA LEU A 175 -1.35 5.91 16.93
C LEU A 175 -0.18 6.48 17.76
N PHE A 176 0.67 5.60 18.29
CA PHE A 176 1.89 6.00 18.99
C PHE A 176 2.81 6.82 18.09
N PHE A 177 3.12 6.35 16.88
CA PHE A 177 3.97 7.08 15.95
C PHE A 177 3.34 8.38 15.45
N LEU A 178 2.02 8.42 15.27
CA LEU A 178 1.28 9.64 14.93
C LEU A 178 1.47 10.73 15.99
N PHE A 179 1.33 10.40 17.26
CA PHE A 179 1.52 11.37 18.35
C PHE A 179 2.98 11.78 18.54
N GLN A 180 3.93 10.93 18.23
CA GLN A 180 5.36 11.32 18.21
C GLN A 180 5.69 12.27 17.07
N SER A 181 4.99 12.16 15.93
CA SER A 181 5.20 13.02 14.77
C SER A 181 4.57 14.40 14.94
N PHE A 182 3.41 14.50 15.57
CA PHE A 182 2.61 15.73 15.64
C PHE A 182 2.34 16.15 17.07
N LYS A 183 2.88 17.33 17.45
CA LYS A 183 2.65 17.93 18.78
C LYS A 183 1.31 18.63 18.91
N HIS A 184 0.65 18.99 17.81
CA HIS A 184 -0.63 19.70 17.78
C HIS A 184 -1.64 18.95 16.93
N PHE A 185 -2.92 19.06 17.30
CA PHE A 185 -4.03 18.57 16.51
C PHE A 185 -4.10 19.35 15.18
N SER A 186 -3.62 18.75 14.12
CA SER A 186 -3.71 19.25 12.74
C SER A 186 -4.77 18.46 11.98
N LEU A 187 -5.23 18.98 10.84
CA LEU A 187 -6.14 18.27 9.94
C LEU A 187 -5.56 16.92 9.50
N TYR A 188 -4.24 16.84 9.38
CA TYR A 188 -3.56 15.58 9.10
C TYR A 188 -3.80 14.54 10.21
N VAL A 189 -3.65 14.94 11.48
CA VAL A 189 -3.91 14.05 12.64
C VAL A 189 -5.35 13.56 12.61
N ILE A 190 -6.32 14.45 12.36
CA ILE A 190 -7.74 14.10 12.26
C ILE A 190 -7.96 13.10 11.11
N SER A 191 -7.36 13.33 9.96
CA SER A 191 -7.49 12.42 8.81
C SER A 191 -6.95 11.01 9.08
N ILE A 192 -5.81 10.90 9.78
CA ILE A 192 -5.25 9.59 10.15
C ILE A 192 -6.06 8.93 11.27
N LEU A 193 -6.55 9.69 12.25
CA LEU A 193 -7.43 9.15 13.29
C LEU A 193 -8.72 8.57 12.68
N THR A 194 -9.32 9.24 11.71
CA THR A 194 -10.50 8.70 11.01
C THR A 194 -10.16 7.45 10.20
N ALA A 195 -9.01 7.42 9.54
CA ALA A 195 -8.53 6.21 8.85
C ALA A 195 -8.32 5.05 9.82
N LEU A 196 -7.75 5.30 10.99
CA LEU A 196 -7.57 4.30 12.05
C LEU A 196 -8.91 3.77 12.59
N LEU A 197 -9.86 4.66 12.87
CA LEU A 197 -11.20 4.27 13.32
C LEU A 197 -11.91 3.38 12.29
N LEU A 198 -11.87 3.77 11.01
CA LEU A 198 -12.44 2.96 9.94
C LEU A 198 -11.74 1.60 9.83
N THR A 199 -10.43 1.56 9.96
CA THR A 199 -9.67 0.30 9.94
C THR A 199 -10.06 -0.60 11.11
N GLN A 200 -10.20 -0.06 12.33
CA GLN A 200 -10.63 -0.83 13.50
C GLN A 200 -12.05 -1.38 13.33
N ILE A 201 -12.98 -0.57 12.81
CA ILE A 201 -14.34 -1.03 12.50
C ILE A 201 -14.30 -2.19 11.51
N LEU A 202 -13.50 -2.09 10.45
CA LEU A 202 -13.36 -3.17 9.47
C LEU A 202 -12.75 -4.44 10.07
N ILE A 203 -11.73 -4.34 10.94
CA ILE A 203 -11.14 -5.48 11.64
C ILE A 203 -12.19 -6.26 12.44
N LEU A 204 -13.15 -5.55 13.04
CA LEU A 204 -14.22 -6.17 13.84
C LEU A 204 -15.33 -6.79 12.99
N ILE A 205 -15.73 -6.11 11.90
CA ILE A 205 -16.90 -6.49 11.08
C ILE A 205 -16.55 -7.56 10.06
N VAL A 206 -15.36 -7.49 9.44
CA VAL A 206 -14.97 -8.40 8.36
C VAL A 206 -14.88 -9.85 8.85
N LYS A 207 -15.56 -10.74 8.13
CA LYS A 207 -15.58 -12.20 8.37
C LYS A 207 -15.04 -12.91 7.13
N PRO A 208 -14.59 -14.18 7.26
CA PRO A 208 -14.13 -14.99 6.12
C PRO A 208 -15.13 -15.17 4.97
N LYS A 209 -16.42 -14.97 5.25
CA LYS A 209 -17.52 -15.03 4.27
C LYS A 209 -18.04 -13.64 3.86
N SER A 210 -17.34 -12.58 4.25
CA SER A 210 -17.75 -11.22 3.86
C SER A 210 -17.68 -11.05 2.36
N ASP A 211 -18.65 -10.30 1.79
CA ASP A 211 -18.67 -10.02 0.37
C ASP A 211 -17.35 -9.38 -0.07
N PHE A 212 -16.82 -9.89 -1.17
CA PHE A 212 -15.59 -9.42 -1.78
C PHE A 212 -15.65 -7.93 -2.11
N TYR A 213 -16.75 -7.50 -2.73
CA TYR A 213 -16.92 -6.09 -3.12
C TYR A 213 -17.03 -5.17 -1.91
N PHE A 214 -17.78 -5.58 -0.88
CA PHE A 214 -17.92 -4.80 0.35
C PHE A 214 -16.58 -4.57 1.04
N THR A 215 -15.82 -5.62 1.30
CA THR A 215 -14.54 -5.51 2.01
C THR A 215 -13.53 -4.70 1.20
N ARG A 216 -13.43 -4.96 -0.10
CA ARG A 216 -12.51 -4.26 -0.98
C ARG A 216 -12.86 -2.77 -1.09
N PHE A 217 -14.14 -2.46 -1.29
CA PHE A 217 -14.61 -1.08 -1.39
C PHE A 217 -14.24 -0.28 -0.14
N TRP A 218 -14.55 -0.79 1.04
CA TRP A 218 -14.31 -0.07 2.28
C TRP A 218 -12.82 0.06 2.63
N THR A 219 -12.02 -0.96 2.38
CA THR A 219 -10.57 -0.86 2.61
C THR A 219 -9.89 0.10 1.64
N GLU A 220 -10.31 0.12 0.37
CA GLU A 220 -9.81 1.07 -0.63
C GLU A 220 -10.37 2.50 -0.40
N ALA A 221 -11.51 2.65 0.26
CA ALA A 221 -12.09 3.94 0.62
C ALA A 221 -11.34 4.65 1.76
N ILE A 222 -10.66 3.93 2.67
CA ILE A 222 -9.94 4.53 3.81
C ILE A 222 -9.02 5.69 3.39
N PRO A 223 -8.06 5.51 2.45
CA PRO A 223 -7.20 6.61 2.04
C PRO A 223 -7.95 7.73 1.32
N VAL A 224 -9.05 7.42 0.62
CA VAL A 224 -9.88 8.42 -0.05
C VAL A 224 -10.58 9.30 0.98
N VAL A 225 -11.19 8.71 2.01
CA VAL A 225 -11.83 9.45 3.12
C VAL A 225 -10.82 10.33 3.84
N ALA A 226 -9.64 9.80 4.16
CA ALA A 226 -8.57 10.56 4.78
C ALA A 226 -8.14 11.76 3.90
N PHE A 227 -8.05 11.56 2.59
CA PHE A 227 -7.73 12.64 1.63
C PHE A 227 -8.83 13.70 1.56
N ILE A 228 -10.10 13.31 1.53
CA ILE A 228 -11.23 14.25 1.51
C ILE A 228 -11.19 15.14 2.76
N ILE A 229 -10.96 14.57 3.95
CA ILE A 229 -10.86 15.34 5.20
C ILE A 229 -9.74 16.37 5.12
N LEU A 230 -8.60 16.02 4.52
CA LEU A 230 -7.50 16.96 4.32
C LEU A 230 -7.86 18.10 3.35
N LYS A 231 -8.76 17.87 2.40
CA LYS A 231 -9.12 18.84 1.35
C LYS A 231 -10.29 19.77 1.72
N ILE A 232 -11.19 19.35 2.60
CA ILE A 232 -12.40 20.14 2.95
C ILE A 232 -12.02 21.49 3.60
N ASN A 233 -10.83 21.61 4.17
CA ASN A 233 -10.39 22.80 4.90
C ASN A 233 -9.18 23.52 4.25
N LEU A 234 -8.92 23.25 2.99
CA LEU A 234 -7.99 23.96 2.13
C LEU A 234 -8.74 24.85 1.12
#